data_adf32f6893662836204e4dd3bc6dd588
#
_entry.id   adf32f6893662836204e4dd3bc6dd588
#
_cell.length_a   1.000
_cell.length_b   1.000
_cell.length_c   1.000
_cell.angle_alpha   90.00
_cell.angle_beta   90.00
_cell.angle_gamma   90.00
#
_symmetry.space_group_name_H-M   'P 1'
#
loop_
_entity.id
_entity.type
_entity.pdbx_description
1 polymer ?
#
loop_
_entity_poly.entity_id
_entity_poly.type
_entity_poly.pdbx_seq_one_letter_code
_entity_poly.pdbx_strand_id
1 'polypeptide(L)'
;ALAILLLGAQSLSARDCQSFDKDWLFILADSAGMQRSEYADGHWRSLNLPHDWAIEGDFAPSNPSGASGGALPGGIGWYRKHFSVNPKEKYDRFTITFDGVYMNSSVYINGHKLGTRPYGYSTFEYDLTPYINKKGDNVIAVKVDNSDQPNSRWYSGCGIYRHVWLTK
;
A
#
# COMPACT_ATOMS: atom_id res chain seq x y z
N ALA A 1 32.47 18.67 49.21
CA ALA A 1 31.20 18.14 48.70
C ALA A 1 31.29 18.02 47.17
N LEU A 2 31.32 16.77 46.64
CA LEU A 2 31.40 16.47 45.23
C LEU A 2 29.97 16.28 44.71
N ALA A 3 29.46 17.19 43.91
CA ALA A 3 28.14 17.05 43.27
C ALA A 3 28.28 16.20 42.00
N ILE A 4 27.73 14.99 42.03
CA ILE A 4 27.65 14.12 40.86
C ILE A 4 26.41 14.55 40.05
N LEU A 5 26.60 15.18 38.92
CA LEU A 5 25.54 15.43 37.94
C LEU A 5 25.20 14.09 37.25
N LEU A 6 24.07 13.49 37.62
CA LEU A 6 23.46 12.40 36.85
C LEU A 6 22.86 13.00 35.58
N LEU A 7 23.58 12.93 34.44
CA LEU A 7 22.99 13.10 33.13
C LEU A 7 22.11 11.88 32.83
N GLY A 8 20.80 12.06 32.95
CA GLY A 8 19.83 11.09 32.48
C GLY A 8 19.99 10.90 30.97
N ALA A 9 20.43 9.72 30.56
CA ALA A 9 20.40 9.32 29.16
C ALA A 9 18.94 9.28 28.69
N GLN A 10 18.52 10.30 27.96
CA GLN A 10 17.25 10.24 27.23
C GLN A 10 17.45 9.27 26.09
N SER A 11 16.81 8.12 26.14
CA SER A 11 16.72 7.21 25.01
C SER A 11 15.97 7.95 23.90
N LEU A 12 16.71 8.41 22.88
CA LEU A 12 16.15 8.83 21.62
C LEU A 12 15.40 7.62 21.07
N SER A 13 14.07 7.71 20.99
CA SER A 13 13.26 6.70 20.34
C SER A 13 13.68 6.62 18.87
N ALA A 14 14.41 5.55 18.53
CA ALA A 14 14.82 5.32 17.16
C ALA A 14 13.56 5.10 16.31
N ARG A 15 13.57 5.68 15.09
CA ARG A 15 12.56 5.42 14.06
C ARG A 15 12.51 3.90 13.78
N ASP A 16 11.37 3.27 13.99
CA ASP A 16 11.15 1.86 13.66
C ASP A 16 10.53 1.77 12.26
N CYS A 17 11.28 1.24 11.31
CA CYS A 17 10.84 1.01 9.94
C CYS A 17 10.78 -0.49 9.68
N GLN A 18 9.61 -1.01 9.40
CA GLN A 18 9.39 -2.43 9.18
C GLN A 18 8.77 -2.70 7.80
N SER A 19 9.12 -3.84 7.19
CA SER A 19 8.46 -4.32 5.97
C SER A 19 6.98 -4.56 6.24
N PHE A 20 6.16 -4.07 5.31
CA PHE A 20 4.72 -4.20 5.36
C PHE A 20 4.16 -5.06 4.21
N ASP A 21 5.01 -5.88 3.59
CA ASP A 21 4.74 -6.63 2.36
C ASP A 21 3.86 -7.87 2.53
N LYS A 22 3.81 -8.46 3.73
CA LYS A 22 3.12 -9.74 3.95
C LYS A 22 1.60 -9.57 4.10
N ASP A 23 0.87 -10.63 3.81
CA ASP A 23 -0.55 -10.81 4.17
C ASP A 23 -1.47 -9.70 3.64
N TRP A 24 -1.31 -9.32 2.37
CA TRP A 24 -2.25 -8.48 1.66
C TRP A 24 -3.38 -9.32 1.04
N LEU A 25 -4.57 -8.76 1.01
CA LEU A 25 -5.71 -9.27 0.27
C LEU A 25 -5.82 -8.53 -1.06
N PHE A 26 -6.09 -9.25 -2.13
CA PHE A 26 -6.15 -8.70 -3.49
C PHE A 26 -7.37 -9.20 -4.25
N ILE A 27 -7.95 -8.32 -5.06
CA ILE A 27 -8.96 -8.64 -6.06
C ILE A 27 -8.77 -7.78 -7.30
N LEU A 28 -8.91 -8.38 -8.49
CA LEU A 28 -8.96 -7.67 -9.77
C LEU A 28 -10.42 -7.35 -10.09
N ALA A 29 -10.94 -6.28 -9.51
CA ALA A 29 -12.31 -5.80 -9.66
C ALA A 29 -12.42 -4.37 -9.16
N ASP A 30 -13.51 -3.68 -9.48
CA ASP A 30 -13.86 -2.38 -8.91
C ASP A 30 -15.33 -2.36 -8.52
N SER A 31 -15.59 -2.16 -7.24
CA SER A 31 -16.95 -2.06 -6.70
C SER A 31 -17.04 -0.95 -5.65
N ALA A 32 -18.23 -0.41 -5.47
CA ALA A 32 -18.47 0.63 -4.50
C ALA A 32 -18.21 0.13 -3.06
N GLY A 33 -17.53 0.94 -2.27
CA GLY A 33 -17.29 0.68 -0.86
C GLY A 33 -16.04 -0.11 -0.52
N MET A 34 -15.25 -0.59 -1.49
CA MET A 34 -14.01 -1.36 -1.25
C MET A 34 -12.98 -0.62 -0.39
N GLN A 35 -13.07 0.71 -0.28
CA GLN A 35 -12.23 1.53 0.59
C GLN A 35 -12.65 1.51 2.06
N ARG A 36 -13.88 1.10 2.38
CA ARG A 36 -14.42 1.14 3.74
C ARG A 36 -13.81 0.05 4.61
N SER A 37 -13.60 0.33 5.89
CA SER A 37 -13.05 -0.63 6.84
C SER A 37 -13.90 -1.89 6.99
N GLU A 38 -15.23 -1.72 6.97
CA GLU A 38 -16.22 -2.78 7.16
C GLU A 38 -16.53 -3.61 5.88
N TYR A 39 -15.88 -3.32 4.76
CA TYR A 39 -16.09 -4.06 3.53
C TYR A 39 -15.71 -5.54 3.70
N ALA A 40 -16.58 -6.44 3.27
CA ALA A 40 -16.38 -7.89 3.38
C ALA A 40 -15.35 -8.39 2.35
N ASP A 41 -14.11 -8.52 2.76
CA ASP A 41 -12.97 -8.91 1.91
C ASP A 41 -12.47 -10.35 2.14
N GLY A 42 -13.17 -11.14 2.94
CA GLY A 42 -12.77 -12.52 3.28
C GLY A 42 -12.70 -13.49 2.09
N HIS A 43 -13.25 -13.12 0.93
CA HIS A 43 -13.17 -13.90 -0.32
C HIS A 43 -12.00 -13.44 -1.24
N TRP A 44 -11.26 -12.40 -0.85
CA TRP A 44 -10.14 -11.90 -1.63
C TRP A 44 -8.93 -12.84 -1.52
N ARG A 45 -8.12 -12.87 -2.57
CA ARG A 45 -6.91 -13.68 -2.59
C ARG A 45 -5.84 -13.10 -1.64
N SER A 46 -5.31 -13.92 -0.75
CA SER A 46 -4.15 -13.55 0.07
C SER A 46 -2.86 -13.65 -0.75
N LEU A 47 -1.99 -12.65 -0.63
CA LEU A 47 -0.70 -12.60 -1.30
C LEU A 47 0.31 -11.73 -0.54
N ASN A 48 1.57 -11.80 -0.95
CA ASN A 48 2.62 -10.91 -0.48
C ASN A 48 3.06 -9.95 -1.60
N LEU A 49 3.54 -8.77 -1.21
CA LEU A 49 4.17 -7.82 -2.12
C LEU A 49 5.66 -8.13 -2.29
N PRO A 50 6.29 -7.73 -3.37
CA PRO A 50 5.74 -7.08 -4.57
C PRO A 50 4.76 -7.96 -5.35
N HIS A 51 3.77 -7.33 -6.00
CA HIS A 51 2.78 -8.04 -6.81
C HIS A 51 2.41 -7.27 -8.07
N ASP A 52 2.34 -7.98 -9.18
CA ASP A 52 1.95 -7.49 -10.49
C ASP A 52 0.95 -8.48 -11.11
N TRP A 53 -0.33 -8.09 -11.18
CA TRP A 53 -1.35 -8.99 -11.70
C TRP A 53 -1.30 -9.16 -13.22
N ALA A 54 -0.62 -8.27 -13.96
CA ALA A 54 -0.58 -8.37 -15.40
C ALA A 54 0.22 -9.60 -15.86
N ILE A 55 1.33 -9.92 -15.16
CA ILE A 55 2.15 -11.11 -15.50
C ILE A 55 1.51 -12.44 -15.10
N GLU A 56 0.42 -12.40 -14.36
CA GLU A 56 -0.35 -13.59 -14.01
C GLU A 56 -1.39 -13.95 -15.07
N GLY A 57 -1.66 -13.02 -16.00
CA GLY A 57 -2.62 -13.21 -17.07
C GLY A 57 -1.96 -13.71 -18.37
N ASP A 58 -2.79 -14.24 -19.25
CA ASP A 58 -2.35 -14.76 -20.54
C ASP A 58 -1.99 -13.63 -21.53
N PHE A 59 -0.97 -13.87 -22.35
CA PHE A 59 -0.68 -13.03 -23.50
C PHE A 59 -1.78 -13.19 -24.56
N ALA A 60 -2.44 -12.10 -24.91
CA ALA A 60 -3.46 -12.13 -25.95
C ALA A 60 -3.47 -10.84 -26.77
N PRO A 61 -3.62 -10.90 -28.10
CA PRO A 61 -3.72 -9.71 -28.94
C PRO A 61 -4.90 -8.79 -28.57
N SER A 62 -5.91 -9.32 -27.91
CA SER A 62 -7.09 -8.61 -27.42
C SER A 62 -6.86 -7.85 -26.12
N ASN A 63 -5.72 -8.06 -25.44
CA ASN A 63 -5.43 -7.37 -24.19
C ASN A 63 -5.15 -5.87 -24.43
N PRO A 64 -5.60 -5.00 -23.52
CA PRO A 64 -5.63 -3.55 -23.75
C PRO A 64 -4.24 -2.91 -23.84
N SER A 65 -3.21 -3.54 -23.28
CA SER A 65 -1.84 -3.02 -23.34
C SER A 65 -1.22 -3.03 -24.74
N GLY A 66 -1.78 -3.83 -25.66
CA GLY A 66 -1.29 -3.97 -27.03
C GLY A 66 0.13 -4.56 -27.09
N ALA A 67 0.69 -4.63 -28.30
CA ALA A 67 2.01 -5.23 -28.52
C ALA A 67 3.13 -4.49 -27.76
N SER A 68 3.07 -3.17 -27.67
CA SER A 68 4.09 -2.36 -26.97
C SER A 68 4.08 -2.56 -25.45
N GLY A 69 2.93 -2.88 -24.86
CA GLY A 69 2.79 -3.19 -23.45
C GLY A 69 2.89 -4.68 -23.12
N GLY A 70 3.27 -5.52 -24.12
CA GLY A 70 3.45 -6.96 -23.93
C GLY A 70 2.17 -7.77 -24.11
N ALA A 71 1.08 -7.19 -24.64
CA ALA A 71 -0.22 -7.84 -24.83
C ALA A 71 -0.76 -8.52 -23.55
N LEU A 72 -0.50 -7.91 -22.39
CA LEU A 72 -0.93 -8.36 -21.07
C LEU A 72 -2.17 -7.59 -20.60
N PRO A 73 -2.95 -8.17 -19.65
CA PRO A 73 -4.14 -7.52 -19.14
C PRO A 73 -3.80 -6.25 -18.34
N GLY A 74 -4.74 -5.31 -18.35
CA GLY A 74 -4.75 -4.14 -17.48
C GLY A 74 -5.83 -4.27 -16.41
N GLY A 75 -6.55 -3.18 -16.15
CA GLY A 75 -7.73 -3.18 -15.29
C GLY A 75 -7.54 -2.42 -13.98
N ILE A 76 -8.47 -2.66 -13.05
CA ILE A 76 -8.49 -2.04 -11.73
C ILE A 76 -8.34 -3.11 -10.68
N GLY A 77 -7.28 -3.01 -9.88
CA GLY A 77 -7.02 -3.91 -8.76
C GLY A 77 -7.15 -3.18 -7.42
N TRP A 78 -7.65 -3.91 -6.44
CA TRP A 78 -7.70 -3.45 -5.07
C TRP A 78 -6.86 -4.33 -4.18
N TYR A 79 -6.13 -3.69 -3.28
CA TYR A 79 -5.34 -4.32 -2.22
C TYR A 79 -5.89 -3.87 -0.88
N ARG A 80 -5.98 -4.79 0.09
CA ARG A 80 -6.35 -4.47 1.46
C ARG A 80 -5.41 -5.17 2.43
N LYS A 81 -5.10 -4.51 3.53
CA LYS A 81 -4.30 -5.11 4.60
C LYS A 81 -4.87 -4.72 5.95
N HIS A 82 -5.20 -5.75 6.74
CA HIS A 82 -5.60 -5.60 8.13
C HIS A 82 -4.36 -5.64 9.02
N PHE A 83 -4.31 -4.74 9.98
CA PHE A 83 -3.20 -4.69 10.94
C PHE A 83 -3.62 -3.99 12.23
N SER A 84 -2.93 -4.30 13.32
CA SER A 84 -3.08 -3.59 14.59
C SER A 84 -1.74 -3.00 15.03
N VAL A 85 -1.79 -1.93 15.80
CA VAL A 85 -0.62 -1.34 16.45
C VAL A 85 -0.65 -1.71 17.92
N ASN A 86 0.53 -1.93 18.49
CA ASN A 86 0.62 -2.24 19.91
C ASN A 86 0.38 -0.97 20.74
N PRO A 87 -0.70 -0.89 21.54
CA PRO A 87 -1.03 0.32 22.30
C PRO A 87 -0.02 0.66 23.44
N LYS A 88 0.88 -0.28 23.76
CA LYS A 88 1.96 -0.07 24.72
C LYS A 88 3.19 0.59 24.12
N GLU A 89 3.31 0.57 22.81
CA GLU A 89 4.38 1.26 22.08
C GLU A 89 4.14 2.77 22.10
N LYS A 90 5.16 3.52 22.49
CA LYS A 90 5.09 4.99 22.61
C LYS A 90 5.53 5.67 21.30
N TYR A 91 4.83 5.35 20.21
CA TYR A 91 5.03 6.05 18.95
C TYR A 91 3.98 7.14 18.78
N ASP A 92 4.43 8.31 18.37
CA ASP A 92 3.57 9.47 18.15
C ASP A 92 3.20 9.64 16.68
N ARG A 93 3.95 9.01 15.78
CA ARG A 93 3.76 9.12 14.35
C ARG A 93 3.79 7.77 13.66
N PHE A 94 2.91 7.60 12.67
CA PHE A 94 2.81 6.41 11.82
C PHE A 94 2.77 6.87 10.36
N THR A 95 3.68 6.35 9.55
CA THR A 95 3.78 6.67 8.13
C THR A 95 3.82 5.39 7.31
N ILE A 96 3.08 5.36 6.20
CA ILE A 96 3.17 4.29 5.21
C ILE A 96 3.89 4.81 3.97
N THR A 97 4.89 4.07 3.50
CA THR A 97 5.68 4.41 2.31
C THR A 97 5.52 3.31 1.27
N PHE A 98 5.22 3.70 0.05
CA PHE A 98 5.16 2.83 -1.13
C PHE A 98 6.36 3.14 -2.03
N ASP A 99 7.19 2.15 -2.31
CA ASP A 99 8.34 2.33 -3.21
C ASP A 99 7.93 2.42 -4.68
N GLY A 100 6.77 1.88 -5.04
CA GLY A 100 6.20 1.99 -6.38
C GLY A 100 4.86 1.27 -6.52
N VAL A 101 3.91 1.96 -7.14
CA VAL A 101 2.58 1.44 -7.48
C VAL A 101 2.21 1.90 -8.88
N TYR A 102 2.01 0.97 -9.80
CA TYR A 102 1.66 1.31 -11.18
C TYR A 102 0.19 0.93 -11.45
N MET A 103 -0.71 1.92 -11.73
CA MET A 103 -0.58 3.39 -11.59
C MET A 103 -1.91 3.97 -11.06
N ASN A 104 -2.04 5.33 -11.06
CA ASN A 104 -3.24 6.03 -10.57
C ASN A 104 -3.74 5.51 -9.21
N SER A 105 -2.80 5.26 -8.29
CA SER A 105 -3.13 4.67 -7.00
C SER A 105 -3.86 5.65 -6.09
N SER A 106 -4.93 5.19 -5.45
CA SER A 106 -5.62 5.90 -4.37
C SER A 106 -5.50 5.09 -3.08
N VAL A 107 -4.99 5.71 -2.03
CA VAL A 107 -4.71 5.05 -0.74
C VAL A 107 -5.67 5.56 0.33
N TYR A 108 -6.14 4.62 1.15
CA TYR A 108 -7.09 4.87 2.24
C TYR A 108 -6.61 4.20 3.52
N ILE A 109 -6.87 4.81 4.65
CA ILE A 109 -6.76 4.21 6.00
C ILE A 109 -8.13 4.29 6.68
N ASN A 110 -8.66 3.17 7.15
CA ASN A 110 -9.94 3.10 7.86
C ASN A 110 -11.08 3.85 7.13
N GLY A 111 -11.10 3.76 5.77
CA GLY A 111 -12.06 4.46 4.92
C GLY A 111 -11.72 5.92 4.59
N HIS A 112 -10.74 6.53 5.27
CA HIS A 112 -10.30 7.90 5.00
C HIS A 112 -9.29 7.94 3.86
N LYS A 113 -9.57 8.73 2.83
CA LYS A 113 -8.67 8.90 1.69
C LYS A 113 -7.45 9.72 2.09
N LEU A 114 -6.25 9.14 1.91
CA LEU A 114 -4.98 9.81 2.15
C LEU A 114 -4.51 10.61 0.94
N GLY A 115 -4.71 10.07 -0.26
CA GLY A 115 -4.35 10.75 -1.49
C GLY A 115 -4.43 9.87 -2.73
N THR A 116 -4.07 10.47 -3.87
CA THR A 116 -3.96 9.80 -5.16
C THR A 116 -2.59 10.10 -5.77
N ARG A 117 -1.94 9.07 -6.33
CA ARG A 117 -0.68 9.16 -7.08
C ARG A 117 -0.89 8.64 -8.49
N PRO A 118 -0.89 9.53 -9.50
CA PRO A 118 -1.03 9.12 -10.90
C PRO A 118 0.22 8.44 -11.43
N TYR A 119 1.41 8.95 -11.07
CA TYR A 119 2.68 8.48 -11.59
C TYR A 119 3.17 7.21 -10.89
N GLY A 120 3.47 6.17 -11.69
CA GLY A 120 3.75 4.83 -11.19
C GLY A 120 5.19 4.56 -10.74
N TYR A 121 6.16 5.43 -11.04
CA TYR A 121 7.59 5.15 -10.83
C TYR A 121 8.23 5.86 -9.64
N SER A 122 7.47 6.69 -8.92
CA SER A 122 8.02 7.42 -7.76
C SER A 122 7.61 6.77 -6.43
N THR A 123 8.53 6.80 -5.48
CA THR A 123 8.23 6.55 -4.07
C THR A 123 7.34 7.66 -3.53
N PHE A 124 6.38 7.31 -2.67
CA PHE A 124 5.52 8.26 -1.99
C PHE A 124 5.13 7.75 -0.60
N GLU A 125 4.75 8.67 0.26
CA GLU A 125 4.36 8.35 1.64
C GLU A 125 3.11 9.11 2.07
N TYR A 126 2.42 8.55 3.07
CA TYR A 126 1.28 9.17 3.73
C TYR A 126 1.38 9.05 5.23
N ASP A 127 0.97 10.11 5.93
CA ASP A 127 0.82 10.12 7.39
C ASP A 127 -0.48 9.41 7.78
N LEU A 128 -0.37 8.32 8.53
CA LEU A 128 -1.50 7.55 9.05
C LEU A 128 -1.98 8.06 10.41
N THR A 129 -1.15 8.83 11.11
CA THR A 129 -1.32 9.21 12.52
C THR A 129 -2.71 9.74 12.86
N PRO A 130 -3.32 10.64 12.02
CA PRO A 130 -4.63 11.20 12.34
C PRO A 130 -5.79 10.19 12.33
N TYR A 131 -5.61 9.05 11.64
CA TYR A 131 -6.69 8.11 11.34
C TYR A 131 -6.44 6.71 11.91
N ILE A 132 -5.28 6.48 12.55
CA ILE A 132 -4.94 5.17 13.08
C ILE A 132 -5.71 4.87 14.37
N ASN A 133 -6.32 3.70 14.43
CA ASN A 133 -6.93 3.19 15.64
C ASN A 133 -5.86 2.51 16.51
N LYS A 134 -5.48 3.16 17.61
CA LYS A 134 -4.44 2.63 18.52
C LYS A 134 -4.92 1.46 19.39
N LYS A 135 -6.23 1.16 19.42
CA LYS A 135 -6.80 0.13 20.31
C LYS A 135 -7.53 -0.99 19.58
N GLY A 136 -7.51 -0.98 18.28
CA GLY A 136 -8.22 -1.96 17.46
C GLY A 136 -7.59 -2.15 16.10
N ASP A 137 -8.31 -2.82 15.24
CA ASP A 137 -7.86 -3.09 13.88
C ASP A 137 -7.86 -1.85 13.02
N ASN A 138 -6.92 -1.83 12.09
CA ASN A 138 -6.80 -0.84 11.06
C ASN A 138 -6.81 -1.52 9.70
N VAL A 139 -7.34 -0.84 8.69
CA VAL A 139 -7.37 -1.33 7.32
C VAL A 139 -6.73 -0.29 6.39
N ILE A 140 -5.64 -0.66 5.75
CA ILE A 140 -5.16 0.04 4.56
C ILE A 140 -5.88 -0.54 3.35
N ALA A 141 -6.45 0.32 2.50
CA ALA A 141 -6.99 -0.06 1.20
C ALA A 141 -6.31 0.77 0.10
N VAL A 142 -5.93 0.10 -0.99
CA VAL A 142 -5.24 0.71 -2.13
C VAL A 142 -5.97 0.32 -3.41
N LYS A 143 -6.56 1.30 -4.09
CA LYS A 143 -7.03 1.15 -5.47
C LYS A 143 -5.86 1.43 -6.40
N VAL A 144 -5.66 0.57 -7.38
CA VAL A 144 -4.70 0.77 -8.47
C VAL A 144 -5.45 0.70 -9.78
N ASP A 145 -5.45 1.79 -10.55
CA ASP A 145 -6.21 1.89 -11.79
C ASP A 145 -5.27 1.98 -12.99
N ASN A 146 -5.06 0.84 -13.64
CA ASN A 146 -4.32 0.70 -14.89
C ASN A 146 -5.25 0.20 -16.02
N SER A 147 -6.48 0.72 -16.05
CA SER A 147 -7.49 0.36 -17.04
C SER A 147 -7.37 1.16 -18.33
N ASP A 148 -6.83 2.39 -18.28
CA ASP A 148 -6.62 3.24 -19.45
C ASP A 148 -5.33 2.85 -20.16
N GLN A 149 -5.45 2.00 -21.17
CA GLN A 149 -4.36 1.39 -21.91
C GLN A 149 -4.58 1.50 -23.44
N PRO A 150 -3.49 1.54 -24.27
CA PRO A 150 -2.07 1.51 -23.89
C PRO A 150 -1.59 2.85 -23.32
N ASN A 151 -0.82 2.85 -22.26
CA ASN A 151 -0.32 4.08 -21.62
C ASN A 151 1.21 4.19 -21.56
N SER A 152 1.91 3.23 -22.17
CA SER A 152 3.36 3.28 -22.34
C SER A 152 3.78 2.56 -23.64
N ARG A 153 5.06 2.71 -24.01
CA ARG A 153 5.67 2.03 -25.17
C ARG A 153 6.42 0.75 -24.77
N TRP A 154 6.33 0.36 -23.52
CA TRP A 154 6.98 -0.83 -22.96
C TRP A 154 6.12 -1.40 -21.85
N TYR A 155 6.45 -2.60 -21.39
CA TYR A 155 5.81 -3.20 -20.24
C TYR A 155 6.07 -2.40 -18.98
N SER A 156 5.01 -2.06 -18.23
CA SER A 156 5.08 -1.22 -17.03
C SER A 156 4.61 -1.91 -15.76
N GLY A 157 3.98 -3.07 -15.87
CA GLY A 157 3.37 -3.76 -14.75
C GLY A 157 2.01 -3.22 -14.33
N CYS A 158 1.40 -3.88 -13.35
CA CYS A 158 0.11 -3.49 -12.76
C CYS A 158 0.10 -3.87 -11.27
N GLY A 159 -0.03 -2.89 -10.39
CA GLY A 159 -0.17 -3.18 -8.98
C GLY A 159 0.87 -2.53 -8.09
N ILE A 160 0.97 -3.05 -6.86
CA ILE A 160 2.02 -2.66 -5.91
C ILE A 160 3.26 -3.49 -6.24
N TYR A 161 4.02 -3.04 -7.23
CA TYR A 161 5.12 -3.81 -7.82
C TYR A 161 6.46 -3.66 -7.09
N ARG A 162 6.49 -2.87 -6.00
CA ARG A 162 7.64 -2.69 -5.10
C ARG A 162 7.21 -2.83 -3.64
N HIS A 163 8.17 -2.62 -2.74
CA HIS A 163 7.95 -2.79 -1.30
C HIS A 163 7.06 -1.72 -0.69
N VAL A 164 6.44 -2.10 0.42
CA VAL A 164 5.69 -1.20 1.31
C VAL A 164 6.31 -1.24 2.70
N TRP A 165 6.42 -0.08 3.32
CA TRP A 165 7.04 0.10 4.63
C TRP A 165 6.08 0.79 5.58
N LEU A 166 6.01 0.29 6.81
CA LEU A 166 5.38 0.99 7.93
C LEU A 166 6.46 1.54 8.84
N THR A 167 6.45 2.87 9.01
CA THR A 167 7.38 3.57 9.91
C THR A 167 6.62 4.10 11.12
N LYS A 168 7.20 3.86 12.28
CA LYS A 168 6.68 4.32 13.58
C LYS A 168 7.71 5.22 14.26
#